data_d84557fe5645e9fa32dec5e483d59716
#
_entry.id   d84557fe5645e9fa32dec5e483d59716
#
_cell.length_a   1.000
_cell.length_b   1.000
_cell.length_c   1.000
_cell.angle_alpha   90.00
_cell.angle_beta   90.00
_cell.angle_gamma   90.00
#
_symmetry.space_group_name_H-M   'P 1'
#
loop_
_entity.id
_entity.type
_entity.pdbx_description
1 polymer ?
#
loop_
_entity_poly.entity_id
_entity_poly.type
_entity_poly.pdbx_seq_one_letter_code
_entity_poly.pdbx_strand_id
1 'polypeptide(L)'
;KNNGGSLTIADENKNGKLTAKGGDYGAGIGGGWRGSGSDITISGGEVNATGGVNGAGIGGGCYGYGNNITVSGAAKLKVQGGVEDNIDGAGAGIGNGGSSDERAIPVTGAEVVPDTSGLTTNGSIEYYAPGADMEKDKPEKTTVGTLPPQEKPVEPIEPAEPEQPEAERGMDATLYRVTAKDGKDISYTAEQKGGVLTVTVDED
;
A
#
# COMPACT_ATOMS: atom_id res chain seq x y z
N LYS A 1 0.02 1.46 27.49
CA LYS A 1 -0.31 0.70 26.27
C LYS A 1 -0.29 1.71 25.14
N ASN A 2 0.72 1.70 24.29
CA ASN A 2 0.70 2.49 23.06
C ASN A 2 -0.20 1.75 22.09
N ASN A 3 -1.42 2.22 21.87
CA ASN A 3 -2.20 1.83 20.71
C ASN A 3 -1.46 2.37 19.49
N GLY A 4 -1.05 1.48 18.60
CA GLY A 4 -0.51 1.87 17.31
C GLY A 4 -1.51 2.78 16.59
N GLY A 5 -1.00 3.76 15.87
CA GLY A 5 -1.84 4.55 14.96
C GLY A 5 -2.38 3.69 13.81
N SER A 6 -3.36 4.17 13.07
CA SER A 6 -3.82 3.53 11.84
C SER A 6 -2.74 3.60 10.75
N LEU A 7 -2.63 2.54 9.94
CA LEU A 7 -1.72 2.47 8.81
C LEU A 7 -2.51 2.16 7.53
N THR A 8 -2.31 2.95 6.51
CA THR A 8 -2.85 2.67 5.18
C THR A 8 -1.71 2.49 4.19
N ILE A 9 -1.72 1.37 3.47
CA ILE A 9 -0.84 1.09 2.34
C ILE A 9 -1.72 1.03 1.10
N ALA A 10 -1.50 1.97 0.17
CA ALA A 10 -2.25 2.08 -1.06
C ALA A 10 -1.29 2.15 -2.26
N ASP A 11 -1.71 1.60 -3.39
CA ASP A 11 -0.98 1.71 -4.66
C ASP A 11 -1.95 2.03 -5.79
N GLU A 12 -2.00 3.30 -6.15
CA GLU A 12 -2.86 3.79 -7.22
C GLU A 12 -2.36 3.38 -8.61
N ASN A 13 -1.05 3.19 -8.75
CA ASN A 13 -0.40 2.88 -10.04
C ASN A 13 -0.27 1.38 -10.31
N LYS A 14 -0.62 0.53 -9.34
CA LYS A 14 -0.62 -0.94 -9.43
C LYS A 14 0.75 -1.58 -9.70
N ASN A 15 1.84 -0.91 -9.36
CA ASN A 15 3.22 -1.37 -9.56
C ASN A 15 4.11 -1.24 -8.31
N GLY A 16 3.56 -0.77 -7.20
CA GLY A 16 4.26 -0.61 -5.94
C GLY A 16 4.60 -1.97 -5.30
N LYS A 17 5.81 -2.07 -4.76
CA LYS A 17 6.26 -3.24 -4.00
C LYS A 17 6.77 -2.80 -2.64
N LEU A 18 6.33 -3.50 -1.60
CA LEU A 18 6.77 -3.32 -0.23
C LEU A 18 7.30 -4.65 0.30
N THR A 19 8.52 -4.65 0.79
CA THR A 19 9.05 -5.77 1.58
C THR A 19 9.31 -5.27 2.99
N ALA A 20 8.62 -5.86 3.95
CA ALA A 20 8.74 -5.52 5.36
C ALA A 20 9.15 -6.75 6.16
N LYS A 21 10.19 -6.59 6.97
CA LYS A 21 10.67 -7.62 7.88
C LYS A 21 10.72 -7.07 9.30
N GLY A 22 10.10 -7.75 10.24
CA GLY A 22 10.17 -7.41 11.65
C GLY A 22 11.61 -7.53 12.19
N GLY A 23 11.97 -6.60 13.08
CA GLY A 23 13.11 -6.80 13.94
C GLY A 23 12.80 -7.86 15.00
N ASP A 24 13.74 -8.09 15.93
CA ASP A 24 13.54 -9.07 17.00
C ASP A 24 12.22 -8.84 17.71
N TYR A 25 11.39 -9.89 17.76
CA TYR A 25 10.07 -9.89 18.37
C TYR A 25 9.03 -8.92 17.78
N GLY A 26 9.34 -8.26 16.67
CA GLY A 26 8.41 -7.34 15.98
C GLY A 26 7.63 -8.00 14.87
N ALA A 27 6.44 -7.47 14.58
CA ALA A 27 5.73 -7.78 13.34
C ALA A 27 6.47 -7.21 12.14
N GLY A 28 6.30 -7.82 10.95
CA GLY A 28 6.77 -7.23 9.69
C GLY A 28 6.10 -5.88 9.42
N ILE A 29 4.79 -5.84 9.60
CA ILE A 29 3.97 -4.62 9.55
C ILE A 29 3.08 -4.61 10.79
N GLY A 30 3.26 -3.65 11.68
CA GLY A 30 2.44 -3.53 12.88
C GLY A 30 3.23 -3.27 14.16
N GLY A 31 2.97 -4.08 15.20
CA GLY A 31 3.51 -3.88 16.53
C GLY A 31 4.95 -4.37 16.72
N GLY A 32 5.72 -3.69 17.56
CA GLY A 32 6.99 -4.20 18.12
C GLY A 32 6.74 -5.18 19.27
N TRP A 33 7.77 -5.54 20.00
CA TRP A 33 7.65 -6.40 21.19
C TRP A 33 6.58 -5.91 22.15
N ARG A 34 5.63 -6.79 22.50
CA ARG A 34 4.41 -6.48 23.28
C ARG A 34 3.52 -5.39 22.69
N GLY A 35 3.78 -5.00 21.45
CA GLY A 35 2.99 -4.03 20.71
C GLY A 35 1.93 -4.70 19.85
N SER A 36 0.73 -4.15 19.86
CA SER A 36 -0.35 -4.58 18.96
C SER A 36 -0.25 -3.84 17.63
N GLY A 37 -0.61 -4.51 16.54
CA GLY A 37 -0.85 -3.90 15.24
C GLY A 37 -2.32 -3.97 14.92
N SER A 38 -2.98 -2.82 14.81
CA SER A 38 -4.41 -2.72 14.52
C SER A 38 -4.68 -1.58 13.54
N ASP A 39 -5.89 -1.58 12.98
CA ASP A 39 -6.33 -0.55 12.06
C ASP A 39 -5.41 -0.43 10.83
N ILE A 40 -5.04 -1.59 10.25
CA ILE A 40 -4.16 -1.70 9.10
C ILE A 40 -5.01 -1.94 7.85
N THR A 41 -4.91 -1.05 6.88
CA THR A 41 -5.59 -1.18 5.59
C THR A 41 -4.57 -1.29 4.47
N ILE A 42 -4.69 -2.32 3.62
CA ILE A 42 -3.86 -2.52 2.43
C ILE A 42 -4.79 -2.61 1.22
N SER A 43 -4.73 -1.63 0.32
CA SER A 43 -5.67 -1.50 -0.80
C SER A 43 -5.04 -1.66 -2.19
N GLY A 44 -3.79 -2.06 -2.28
CA GLY A 44 -3.09 -2.32 -3.54
C GLY A 44 -1.62 -2.65 -3.34
N GLY A 45 -0.92 -2.88 -4.45
CA GLY A 45 0.50 -3.20 -4.48
C GLY A 45 0.82 -4.66 -4.15
N GLU A 46 2.09 -5.01 -4.32
CA GLU A 46 2.65 -6.29 -3.87
C GLU A 46 3.31 -6.09 -2.50
N VAL A 47 2.84 -6.77 -1.48
CA VAL A 47 3.34 -6.63 -0.10
C VAL A 47 3.86 -7.97 0.40
N ASN A 48 5.14 -8.02 0.70
CA ASN A 48 5.79 -9.17 1.35
C ASN A 48 6.07 -8.80 2.80
N ALA A 49 5.42 -9.46 3.76
CA ALA A 49 5.56 -9.17 5.17
C ALA A 49 5.99 -10.42 5.94
N THR A 50 7.15 -10.34 6.61
CA THR A 50 7.70 -11.41 7.44
C THR A 50 7.88 -10.90 8.86
N GLY A 51 7.34 -11.60 9.84
CA GLY A 51 7.58 -11.34 11.25
C GLY A 51 9.04 -11.59 11.64
N GLY A 52 9.54 -10.85 12.61
CA GLY A 52 10.71 -11.26 13.38
C GLY A 52 10.37 -12.44 14.28
N VAL A 53 11.32 -12.95 15.04
CA VAL A 53 11.09 -14.08 15.96
C VAL A 53 9.82 -13.85 16.77
N ASN A 54 8.90 -14.82 16.77
CA ASN A 54 7.59 -14.77 17.43
C ASN A 54 6.66 -13.60 16.98
N GLY A 55 7.07 -12.74 16.05
CA GLY A 55 6.24 -11.64 15.54
C GLY A 55 5.30 -12.09 14.42
N ALA A 56 4.15 -11.47 14.24
CA ALA A 56 3.29 -11.69 13.08
C ALA A 56 3.91 -11.12 11.79
N GLY A 57 3.55 -11.67 10.63
CA GLY A 57 3.85 -11.02 9.36
C GLY A 57 3.19 -9.63 9.30
N ILE A 58 1.87 -9.59 9.55
CA ILE A 58 1.09 -8.36 9.69
C ILE A 58 0.28 -8.45 10.97
N GLY A 59 0.43 -7.50 11.89
CA GLY A 59 -0.34 -7.47 13.13
C GLY A 59 0.52 -7.24 14.37
N GLY A 60 0.42 -8.13 15.36
CA GLY A 60 1.12 -8.00 16.64
C GLY A 60 2.58 -8.45 16.60
N GLY A 61 3.46 -7.77 17.33
CA GLY A 61 4.75 -8.36 17.71
C GLY A 61 4.55 -9.44 18.78
N CYS A 62 5.63 -10.08 19.21
CA CYS A 62 5.58 -11.07 20.29
C CYS A 62 4.78 -10.53 21.48
N TYR A 63 3.85 -11.29 22.02
CA TYR A 63 2.85 -10.89 23.05
C TYR A 63 1.87 -9.77 22.59
N GLY A 64 1.84 -9.43 21.32
CA GLY A 64 0.96 -8.39 20.77
C GLY A 64 -0.22 -8.96 19.99
N TYR A 65 -1.27 -8.17 19.83
CA TYR A 65 -2.47 -8.51 19.07
C TYR A 65 -2.39 -7.96 17.65
N GLY A 66 -2.98 -8.71 16.69
CA GLY A 66 -3.37 -8.15 15.41
C GLY A 66 -4.89 -8.11 15.32
N ASN A 67 -5.47 -6.97 14.99
CA ASN A 67 -6.91 -6.87 14.81
C ASN A 67 -7.25 -5.73 13.84
N ASN A 68 -8.50 -5.72 13.36
CA ASN A 68 -8.99 -4.71 12.43
C ASN A 68 -8.06 -4.51 11.21
N ILE A 69 -7.79 -5.61 10.51
CA ILE A 69 -6.93 -5.63 9.31
C ILE A 69 -7.82 -5.79 8.09
N THR A 70 -7.70 -4.88 7.13
CA THR A 70 -8.47 -4.87 5.90
C THR A 70 -7.53 -5.02 4.70
N VAL A 71 -7.88 -5.93 3.78
CA VAL A 71 -7.18 -6.11 2.51
C VAL A 71 -8.18 -5.97 1.37
N SER A 72 -7.93 -5.05 0.46
CA SER A 72 -8.90 -4.68 -0.57
C SER A 72 -8.23 -4.36 -1.91
N GLY A 73 -9.03 -4.02 -2.91
CA GLY A 73 -8.54 -3.67 -4.24
C GLY A 73 -7.78 -4.82 -4.91
N ALA A 74 -6.70 -4.52 -5.58
CA ALA A 74 -5.83 -5.49 -6.25
C ALA A 74 -4.58 -5.82 -5.42
N ALA A 75 -4.65 -5.71 -4.09
CA ALA A 75 -3.53 -6.00 -3.20
C ALA A 75 -3.12 -7.48 -3.31
N LYS A 76 -1.82 -7.72 -3.44
CA LYS A 76 -1.23 -9.07 -3.46
C LYS A 76 -0.26 -9.19 -2.30
N LEU A 77 -0.62 -10.01 -1.34
CA LEU A 77 0.14 -10.18 -0.11
C LEU A 77 0.80 -11.55 -0.08
N LYS A 78 2.08 -11.59 0.30
CA LYS A 78 2.76 -12.77 0.83
C LYS A 78 3.05 -12.49 2.29
N VAL A 79 2.51 -13.32 3.17
CA VAL A 79 2.62 -13.10 4.61
C VAL A 79 3.17 -14.33 5.32
N GLN A 80 4.08 -14.10 6.26
CA GLN A 80 4.75 -15.14 7.02
C GLN A 80 4.95 -14.66 8.45
N GLY A 81 4.49 -15.45 9.40
CA GLY A 81 4.85 -15.24 10.82
C GLY A 81 6.32 -15.54 11.07
N GLY A 82 6.86 -14.94 12.09
CA GLY A 82 8.21 -15.26 12.55
C GLY A 82 8.28 -16.66 13.17
N VAL A 83 9.45 -17.26 13.09
CA VAL A 83 9.69 -18.57 13.70
C VAL A 83 9.54 -18.52 15.22
N GLU A 84 9.17 -19.65 15.80
CA GLU A 84 9.19 -19.81 17.25
C GLU A 84 10.63 -19.77 17.80
N ASP A 85 10.78 -19.33 19.02
CA ASP A 85 11.98 -19.56 19.82
C ASP A 85 11.74 -20.73 20.81
N ASN A 86 12.68 -20.94 21.71
CA ASN A 86 12.59 -22.05 22.68
C ASN A 86 11.50 -21.84 23.75
N ILE A 87 10.88 -20.68 23.82
CA ILE A 87 9.97 -20.27 24.88
C ILE A 87 8.59 -19.89 24.32
N ASP A 88 8.59 -19.05 23.29
CA ASP A 88 7.38 -18.47 22.72
C ASP A 88 7.05 -19.13 21.36
N GLY A 89 5.79 -19.31 21.05
CA GLY A 89 5.36 -19.90 19.80
C GLY A 89 5.58 -18.98 18.60
N ALA A 90 5.46 -19.53 17.41
CA ALA A 90 5.55 -18.76 16.15
C ALA A 90 4.47 -17.67 16.06
N GLY A 91 4.75 -16.62 15.33
CA GLY A 91 3.77 -15.58 15.01
C GLY A 91 2.82 -16.01 13.89
N ALA A 92 1.66 -15.37 13.78
CA ALA A 92 0.72 -15.56 12.68
C ALA A 92 1.22 -14.92 11.38
N GLY A 93 0.77 -15.41 10.22
CA GLY A 93 0.94 -14.68 8.97
C GLY A 93 0.26 -13.31 9.01
N ILE A 94 -1.03 -13.30 9.38
CA ILE A 94 -1.80 -12.10 9.73
C ILE A 94 -2.46 -12.37 11.08
N GLY A 95 -2.20 -11.54 12.09
CA GLY A 95 -2.81 -11.70 13.40
C GLY A 95 -1.88 -11.43 14.56
N ASN A 96 -1.87 -12.36 15.52
CA ASN A 96 -1.16 -12.20 16.77
C ASN A 96 0.30 -12.66 16.67
N GLY A 97 1.16 -12.05 17.47
CA GLY A 97 2.50 -12.59 17.73
C GLY A 97 2.46 -13.84 18.62
N GLY A 98 3.57 -14.58 18.63
CA GLY A 98 3.76 -15.72 19.51
C GLY A 98 3.84 -15.32 20.98
N SER A 99 3.55 -16.29 21.86
CA SER A 99 3.58 -16.10 23.31
C SER A 99 3.72 -17.47 23.98
N SER A 100 4.46 -17.53 25.07
CA SER A 100 4.56 -18.70 25.94
C SER A 100 3.52 -18.72 27.06
N ASP A 101 2.87 -17.59 27.34
CA ASP A 101 1.94 -17.49 28.42
C ASP A 101 0.56 -18.00 28.00
N GLU A 102 0.21 -19.21 28.41
CA GLU A 102 -1.12 -19.78 28.20
C GLU A 102 -2.26 -18.93 28.80
N ARG A 103 -1.92 -18.01 29.68
CA ARG A 103 -2.86 -17.02 30.24
C ARG A 103 -2.81 -15.70 29.49
N ALA A 104 -1.79 -15.52 28.63
CA ALA A 104 -1.77 -14.38 27.75
C ALA A 104 -2.89 -14.56 26.71
N ILE A 105 -3.85 -13.72 26.80
CA ILE A 105 -4.71 -13.43 25.68
C ILE A 105 -3.92 -12.41 24.86
N PRO A 106 -3.53 -12.70 23.66
CA PRO A 106 -4.07 -13.62 22.66
C PRO A 106 -3.45 -15.02 22.69
N VAL A 107 -4.21 -15.97 22.17
CA VAL A 107 -3.68 -17.29 21.85
C VAL A 107 -2.48 -17.13 20.93
N THR A 108 -1.37 -17.75 21.32
CA THR A 108 -0.10 -17.78 20.58
C THR A 108 -0.31 -17.95 19.09
N GLY A 109 0.24 -17.03 18.31
CA GLY A 109 0.26 -17.11 16.84
C GLY A 109 -1.14 -17.24 16.18
N ALA A 110 -2.21 -16.88 16.89
CA ALA A 110 -3.55 -17.02 16.33
C ALA A 110 -3.73 -16.11 15.11
N GLU A 111 -4.09 -16.73 13.99
CA GLU A 111 -4.48 -15.99 12.81
C GLU A 111 -5.76 -15.19 13.05
N VAL A 112 -5.76 -13.96 12.57
CA VAL A 112 -6.94 -13.12 12.45
C VAL A 112 -7.37 -13.12 10.99
N VAL A 113 -8.64 -13.39 10.74
CA VAL A 113 -9.19 -13.31 9.39
C VAL A 113 -9.33 -11.82 9.03
N PRO A 114 -8.58 -11.32 8.06
CA PRO A 114 -8.72 -9.94 7.63
C PRO A 114 -10.06 -9.72 6.94
N ASP A 115 -10.57 -8.50 6.98
CA ASP A 115 -11.68 -8.12 6.11
C ASP A 115 -11.20 -8.06 4.66
N THR A 116 -11.71 -8.97 3.84
CA THR A 116 -11.43 -9.08 2.41
C THR A 116 -12.65 -8.79 1.54
N SER A 117 -13.70 -8.21 2.12
CA SER A 117 -14.94 -7.91 1.39
C SER A 117 -14.72 -6.96 0.21
N GLY A 118 -13.67 -6.13 0.26
CA GLY A 118 -13.24 -5.24 -0.82
C GLY A 118 -12.17 -5.81 -1.75
N LEU A 119 -11.74 -7.08 -1.60
CA LEU A 119 -10.67 -7.66 -2.40
C LEU A 119 -11.18 -8.07 -3.78
N THR A 120 -10.53 -7.57 -4.83
CA THR A 120 -10.89 -7.86 -6.23
C THR A 120 -10.28 -9.17 -6.71
N THR A 121 -10.77 -9.71 -7.83
CA THR A 121 -10.23 -10.95 -8.45
C THR A 121 -8.76 -10.85 -8.85
N ASN A 122 -8.18 -9.64 -8.89
CA ASN A 122 -6.75 -9.41 -9.13
C ASN A 122 -5.92 -9.38 -7.84
N GLY A 123 -6.56 -9.44 -6.68
CA GLY A 123 -5.93 -9.46 -5.37
C GLY A 123 -5.87 -10.85 -4.75
N SER A 124 -4.87 -11.08 -3.91
CA SER A 124 -4.68 -12.35 -3.20
C SER A 124 -3.91 -12.17 -1.90
N ILE A 125 -4.09 -13.12 -0.99
CA ILE A 125 -3.27 -13.25 0.22
C ILE A 125 -2.74 -14.69 0.25
N GLU A 126 -1.43 -14.83 0.23
CA GLU A 126 -0.71 -16.09 0.36
C GLU A 126 -0.07 -16.16 1.74
N TYR A 127 -0.39 -17.22 2.48
CA TYR A 127 0.14 -17.46 3.82
C TYR A 127 1.21 -18.55 3.75
N TYR A 128 2.37 -18.28 4.29
CA TYR A 128 3.51 -19.18 4.31
C TYR A 128 3.83 -19.64 5.73
N ALA A 129 4.29 -20.88 5.85
CA ALA A 129 4.78 -21.39 7.12
C ALA A 129 5.95 -20.54 7.66
N PRO A 130 6.07 -20.41 8.98
CA PRO A 130 7.23 -19.76 9.57
C PRO A 130 8.54 -20.39 9.09
N GLY A 131 9.48 -19.58 8.61
CA GLY A 131 10.76 -20.03 8.08
C GLY A 131 10.76 -20.55 6.63
N ALA A 132 9.62 -20.62 5.95
CA ALA A 132 9.56 -20.98 4.54
C ALA A 132 10.20 -19.92 3.63
N ASP A 133 10.71 -20.34 2.50
CA ASP A 133 11.16 -19.43 1.44
C ASP A 133 9.97 -19.03 0.55
N MET A 134 9.44 -17.83 0.76
CA MET A 134 8.26 -17.33 0.04
C MET A 134 8.43 -17.22 -1.49
N GLU A 135 9.64 -17.40 -2.02
CA GLU A 135 9.88 -17.39 -3.47
C GLU A 135 9.96 -18.79 -4.07
N LYS A 136 10.19 -19.82 -3.24
CA LYS A 136 10.38 -21.21 -3.69
C LYS A 136 9.32 -22.17 -3.17
N ASP A 137 8.87 -21.93 -1.95
CA ASP A 137 7.93 -22.82 -1.30
C ASP A 137 6.49 -22.47 -1.70
N LYS A 138 5.59 -23.42 -1.52
CA LYS A 138 4.16 -23.19 -1.76
C LYS A 138 3.52 -22.58 -0.51
N PRO A 139 2.57 -21.65 -0.68
CA PRO A 139 1.79 -21.16 0.44
C PRO A 139 0.94 -22.29 1.05
N GLU A 140 0.78 -22.30 2.36
CA GLU A 140 -0.11 -23.21 3.07
C GLU A 140 -1.59 -22.92 2.81
N LYS A 141 -1.87 -21.62 2.61
CA LYS A 141 -3.24 -21.12 2.37
C LYS A 141 -3.19 -19.95 1.41
N THR A 142 -4.16 -19.86 0.54
CA THR A 142 -4.36 -18.71 -0.36
C THR A 142 -5.80 -18.24 -0.27
N THR A 143 -5.99 -16.94 -0.08
CA THR A 143 -7.27 -16.26 -0.21
C THR A 143 -7.24 -15.45 -1.50
N VAL A 144 -8.24 -15.59 -2.35
CA VAL A 144 -8.39 -14.84 -3.61
C VAL A 144 -9.61 -13.95 -3.51
N GLY A 145 -9.50 -12.74 -4.02
CA GLY A 145 -10.61 -11.81 -4.03
C GLY A 145 -11.73 -12.23 -4.98
N THR A 146 -12.93 -11.76 -4.71
CA THR A 146 -14.15 -12.15 -5.44
C THR A 146 -14.82 -10.98 -6.17
N LEU A 147 -14.47 -9.75 -5.83
CA LEU A 147 -15.03 -8.58 -6.49
C LEU A 147 -14.40 -8.36 -7.87
N PRO A 148 -15.17 -7.95 -8.89
CA PRO A 148 -14.58 -7.53 -10.15
C PRO A 148 -13.65 -6.33 -9.90
N PRO A 149 -12.57 -6.19 -10.69
CA PRO A 149 -11.68 -5.04 -10.59
C PRO A 149 -12.49 -3.75 -10.79
N GLN A 150 -12.30 -2.77 -9.92
CA GLN A 150 -12.88 -1.45 -10.12
C GLN A 150 -12.17 -0.81 -11.32
N GLU A 151 -12.92 -0.55 -12.38
CA GLU A 151 -12.44 0.33 -13.43
C GLU A 151 -12.31 1.73 -12.83
N LYS A 152 -11.19 2.41 -13.07
CA LYS A 152 -11.13 3.85 -12.76
C LYS A 152 -12.31 4.49 -13.46
N PRO A 153 -13.06 5.39 -12.80
CA PRO A 153 -14.03 6.22 -13.51
C PRO A 153 -13.30 6.81 -14.72
N VAL A 154 -13.78 6.51 -15.91
CA VAL A 154 -13.32 7.20 -17.12
C VAL A 154 -13.67 8.65 -16.86
N GLU A 155 -12.67 9.51 -16.72
CA GLU A 155 -12.93 10.96 -16.69
C GLU A 155 -13.82 11.24 -17.87
N PRO A 156 -14.91 12.00 -17.69
CA PRO A 156 -15.79 12.36 -18.81
C PRO A 156 -14.89 12.89 -19.93
N ILE A 157 -14.87 12.20 -21.06
CA ILE A 157 -14.21 12.72 -22.26
C ILE A 157 -14.96 14.03 -22.51
N GLU A 158 -14.31 15.14 -22.26
CA GLU A 158 -14.82 16.45 -22.65
C GLU A 158 -15.24 16.33 -24.13
N PRO A 159 -16.44 16.73 -24.52
CA PRO A 159 -16.88 16.62 -25.91
C PRO A 159 -15.77 17.23 -26.77
N ALA A 160 -15.23 16.45 -27.72
CA ALA A 160 -14.22 16.94 -28.63
C ALA A 160 -14.74 18.24 -29.26
N GLU A 161 -14.08 19.33 -28.98
CA GLU A 161 -14.33 20.60 -29.60
C GLU A 161 -14.29 20.38 -31.13
N PRO A 162 -15.24 20.89 -31.93
CA PRO A 162 -15.29 20.61 -33.36
C PRO A 162 -13.94 20.98 -33.98
N GLU A 163 -13.35 20.01 -34.70
CA GLU A 163 -12.03 20.17 -35.36
C GLU A 163 -12.04 21.43 -36.24
N GLN A 164 -11.34 22.44 -35.79
CA GLN A 164 -11.02 23.59 -36.64
C GLN A 164 -10.04 23.14 -37.76
N PRO A 165 -10.15 23.69 -38.96
CA PRO A 165 -9.27 23.35 -40.07
C PRO A 165 -7.79 23.55 -39.70
N GLU A 166 -6.94 22.62 -40.07
CA GLU A 166 -5.52 22.48 -39.71
C GLU A 166 -4.64 23.73 -39.94
N ALA A 167 -5.16 24.75 -40.65
CA ALA A 167 -4.45 25.97 -41.03
C ALA A 167 -4.33 27.03 -39.93
N GLU A 168 -5.05 26.89 -38.78
CA GLU A 168 -5.06 27.87 -37.69
C GLU A 168 -4.62 27.34 -36.32
N ARG A 169 -3.89 26.24 -36.24
CA ARG A 169 -3.22 25.85 -35.00
C ARG A 169 -2.04 26.76 -34.70
N GLY A 170 -2.37 28.00 -34.35
CA GLY A 170 -1.47 28.83 -33.57
C GLY A 170 -1.24 28.14 -32.24
N MET A 171 0.00 28.12 -31.77
CA MET A 171 0.36 27.54 -30.46
C MET A 171 -0.60 28.03 -29.39
N ASP A 172 -1.21 27.07 -28.68
CA ASP A 172 -2.09 27.35 -27.57
C ASP A 172 -1.33 28.09 -26.45
N ALA A 173 -1.60 29.38 -26.31
CA ALA A 173 -0.97 30.26 -25.34
C ALA A 173 -1.38 29.91 -23.88
N THR A 174 -2.27 28.96 -23.70
CA THR A 174 -2.78 28.54 -22.36
C THR A 174 -1.85 27.57 -21.63
N LEU A 175 -0.83 27.02 -22.28
CA LEU A 175 0.08 26.03 -21.69
C LEU A 175 1.04 26.59 -20.62
N TYR A 176 1.24 27.89 -20.56
CA TYR A 176 2.19 28.52 -19.64
C TYR A 176 1.57 29.72 -18.96
N ARG A 177 1.43 29.66 -17.62
CA ARG A 177 0.99 30.76 -16.81
C ARG A 177 2.18 31.36 -16.07
N VAL A 178 2.48 32.62 -16.31
CA VAL A 178 3.53 33.34 -15.60
C VAL A 178 2.89 34.26 -14.58
N THR A 179 3.27 34.09 -13.30
CA THR A 179 2.76 34.91 -12.20
C THR A 179 3.91 35.68 -11.53
N ALA A 180 3.67 36.93 -11.17
CA ALA A 180 4.60 37.70 -10.38
C ALA A 180 4.69 37.14 -8.96
N LYS A 181 5.75 37.54 -8.23
CA LYS A 181 5.98 37.12 -6.84
C LYS A 181 4.87 37.56 -5.88
N ASP A 182 4.07 38.55 -6.26
CA ASP A 182 2.88 39.04 -5.52
C ASP A 182 1.59 38.27 -5.91
N GLY A 183 1.68 37.26 -6.76
CA GLY A 183 0.55 36.41 -7.18
C GLY A 183 -0.31 36.99 -8.30
N LYS A 184 0.08 38.10 -8.90
CA LYS A 184 -0.63 38.68 -10.05
C LYS A 184 -0.21 38.02 -11.35
N ASP A 185 -1.15 37.89 -12.27
CA ASP A 185 -0.89 37.40 -13.62
C ASP A 185 -0.08 38.47 -14.40
N ILE A 186 0.93 38.02 -15.10
CA ILE A 186 1.78 38.85 -15.96
C ILE A 186 1.44 38.57 -17.41
N SER A 187 1.21 39.60 -18.21
CA SER A 187 1.08 39.48 -19.65
C SER A 187 2.42 39.11 -20.27
N TYR A 188 2.43 38.15 -21.15
CA TYR A 188 3.65 37.71 -21.84
C TYR A 188 3.33 37.15 -23.25
N THR A 189 4.32 37.21 -24.12
CA THR A 189 4.32 36.52 -25.41
C THR A 189 5.32 35.38 -25.39
N ALA A 190 4.93 34.22 -25.95
CA ALA A 190 5.78 33.05 -26.02
C ALA A 190 5.97 32.60 -27.48
N GLU A 191 7.20 32.46 -27.92
CA GLU A 191 7.55 31.92 -29.24
C GLU A 191 8.42 30.67 -29.12
N GLN A 192 8.08 29.62 -29.87
CA GLN A 192 8.91 28.42 -29.97
C GLN A 192 9.50 28.28 -31.33
N LYS A 193 10.84 28.23 -31.41
CA LYS A 193 11.58 28.02 -32.68
C LYS A 193 12.75 27.06 -32.44
N GLY A 194 12.80 25.99 -33.23
CA GLY A 194 13.91 25.03 -33.17
C GLY A 194 14.10 24.35 -31.82
N GLY A 195 13.01 24.09 -31.07
CA GLY A 195 13.06 23.48 -29.72
C GLY A 195 13.37 24.45 -28.57
N VAL A 196 13.54 25.74 -28.88
CA VAL A 196 13.76 26.77 -27.89
C VAL A 196 12.45 27.56 -27.69
N LEU A 197 11.99 27.66 -26.46
CA LEU A 197 10.87 28.52 -26.06
C LEU A 197 11.43 29.88 -25.57
N THR A 198 11.03 30.95 -26.22
CA THR A 198 11.35 32.32 -25.81
C THR A 198 10.09 32.95 -25.20
N VAL A 199 10.19 33.39 -23.99
CA VAL A 199 9.10 34.08 -23.29
C VAL A 199 9.51 35.55 -23.11
N THR A 200 8.71 36.46 -23.63
CA THR A 200 8.89 37.92 -23.46
C THR A 200 7.79 38.43 -22.56
N VAL A 201 8.16 39.05 -21.45
CA VAL A 201 7.24 39.68 -20.51
C VAL A 201 7.00 41.12 -20.97
N ASP A 202 5.74 41.51 -21.07
CA ASP A 202 5.37 42.87 -21.39
C ASP A 202 5.59 43.76 -20.14
N GLU A 203 6.44 44.76 -20.25
CA GLU A 203 6.61 45.76 -19.20
C GLU A 203 5.49 46.80 -19.37
N ASP A 204 4.66 46.97 -18.32
CA ASP A 204 3.68 48.07 -18.19
C ASP A 204 4.36 49.37 -17.75
#